data_01cdd729c2456eb393d95cdb58e6e60c
#
_entry.id   01cdd729c2456eb393d95cdb58e6e60c
#
_cell.length_a   1.000
_cell.length_b   1.000
_cell.length_c   1.000
_cell.angle_alpha   90.00
_cell.angle_beta   90.00
_cell.angle_gamma   90.00
#
_symmetry.space_group_name_H-M   'P 1'
#
loop_
_entity.id
_entity.type
_entity.pdbx_description
1 polymer ?
#
loop_
_entity_poly.entity_id
_entity_poly.type
_entity_poly.pdbx_seq_one_letter_code
_entity_poly.pdbx_strand_id
1 'polypeptide(L)'
;MKEIKRPHSAQKTLRVTCLVLADLILINLSAFLALYIRFEFDLGQLRATAFLHDMLVYAGINTVCTIVIFRILNLYNSLWEFASVPELLRIAMGCLFSSVTYMVGMFMLQLAMPRSFPVMYMLILCLLCGSLRFAYRGVRRTRAGLRSRGEKRTMLIGGGQAGAIALREFQTSPRSENKVVCIIDDAPEKYGSYLRGVKIVGGRDVIPAMAEKYRVDEIVLAIPSASRQEKLQILNYCHNTSCTLRTLPGICQLANGEVRIEQIREVDIEDLLGRETVKVDLHEVAAYITGKTVLVTGGGGSIGSELCRQAAAQRPRRLVIFDIYENNAYDIQMELQRTHPELDLVVLIGSVRDRQRVMQVFDRYRPDVVCHAAAHKHVPLMENSPFEAVKNNVFGTYNVAQAADLYGTQRFILISTDKRVIRYFMTIPEAVQLIFQAGAYARGGEIFVLDMGEPVRIDDLARNMIRLSGFEPDVDIPIEYTGLRPGEKLYEELLLSGEGMQKTKNDLIYIGHEIAFDPAAFEENLMLLRAIPETDESALRAKLREMVPTFHAPDGQTRSEKVTVG
;
A
#
# COMPACT_ATOMS: atom_id res chain seq x y z
N MET A 1 38.23 -6.75 0.82
CA MET A 1 37.19 -7.74 1.17
C MET A 1 37.58 -8.36 2.52
N LYS A 2 37.11 -7.82 3.64
CA LYS A 2 37.30 -8.39 4.99
C LYS A 2 35.91 -8.87 5.48
N GLU A 3 35.80 -10.17 5.67
CA GLU A 3 34.63 -10.79 6.25
C GLU A 3 34.36 -10.22 7.66
N ILE A 4 33.22 -9.55 7.81
CA ILE A 4 32.68 -9.13 9.10
C ILE A 4 32.10 -10.38 9.77
N LYS A 5 32.83 -11.01 10.66
CA LYS A 5 32.37 -12.09 11.54
C LYS A 5 31.23 -11.57 12.42
N ARG A 6 30.07 -12.18 12.29
CA ARG A 6 28.81 -11.83 12.98
C ARG A 6 28.94 -12.03 14.50
N PRO A 7 28.56 -11.04 15.35
CA PRO A 7 28.61 -11.16 16.82
C PRO A 7 27.49 -12.04 17.42
N HIS A 8 26.65 -12.69 16.61
CA HIS A 8 25.49 -13.48 17.07
C HIS A 8 25.80 -14.84 17.72
N SER A 9 26.98 -15.41 17.50
CA SER A 9 27.33 -16.74 18.02
C SER A 9 27.63 -16.69 19.55
N ALA A 10 28.39 -15.69 20.01
CA ALA A 10 28.81 -15.57 21.40
C ALA A 10 27.63 -15.30 22.37
N GLN A 11 26.67 -14.48 21.99
CA GLN A 11 25.47 -14.20 22.82
C GLN A 11 24.55 -15.41 22.94
N LYS A 12 24.42 -16.22 21.87
CA LYS A 12 23.62 -17.45 21.89
C LYS A 12 24.26 -18.48 22.84
N THR A 13 25.57 -18.65 22.77
CA THR A 13 26.31 -19.58 23.63
C THR A 13 26.22 -19.18 25.10
N LEU A 14 26.46 -17.90 25.41
CA LEU A 14 26.35 -17.39 26.78
C LEU A 14 24.96 -17.63 27.38
N ARG A 15 23.90 -17.39 26.59
CA ARG A 15 22.51 -17.60 27.00
C ARG A 15 22.21 -19.06 27.34
N VAL A 16 22.61 -19.97 26.45
CA VAL A 16 22.44 -21.42 26.66
C VAL A 16 23.18 -21.86 27.92
N THR A 17 24.41 -21.40 28.13
CA THR A 17 25.21 -21.70 29.31
C THR A 17 24.53 -21.22 30.61
N CYS A 18 24.03 -19.98 30.64
CA CYS A 18 23.29 -19.47 31.79
C CYS A 18 22.03 -20.28 32.12
N LEU A 19 21.29 -20.72 31.08
CA LEU A 19 20.09 -21.56 31.27
C LEU A 19 20.44 -22.94 31.82
N VAL A 20 21.48 -23.59 31.31
CA VAL A 20 21.96 -24.88 31.79
C VAL A 20 22.41 -24.78 33.26
N LEU A 21 23.14 -23.72 33.62
CA LEU A 21 23.54 -23.48 35.00
C LEU A 21 22.34 -23.26 35.93
N ALA A 22 21.34 -22.51 35.49
CA ALA A 22 20.11 -22.32 36.25
C ALA A 22 19.33 -23.63 36.41
N ASP A 23 19.15 -24.41 35.35
CA ASP A 23 18.47 -25.71 35.43
C ASP A 23 19.21 -26.70 36.33
N LEU A 24 20.56 -26.69 36.36
CA LEU A 24 21.37 -27.47 37.29
C LEU A 24 21.02 -27.17 38.74
N ILE A 25 20.87 -25.90 39.08
CA ILE A 25 20.46 -25.47 40.43
C ILE A 25 19.01 -25.89 40.71
N LEU A 26 18.09 -25.66 39.75
CA LEU A 26 16.67 -25.96 39.96
C LEU A 26 16.39 -27.45 40.11
N ILE A 27 17.09 -28.32 39.39
CA ILE A 27 16.96 -29.78 39.48
C ILE A 27 17.28 -30.25 40.90
N ASN A 28 18.41 -29.82 41.43
CA ASN A 28 18.84 -30.20 42.79
C ASN A 28 17.99 -29.54 43.89
N LEU A 29 17.61 -28.29 43.68
CA LEU A 29 16.71 -27.57 44.60
C LEU A 29 15.33 -28.24 44.65
N SER A 30 14.81 -28.69 43.51
CA SER A 30 13.52 -29.39 43.43
C SER A 30 13.55 -30.72 44.18
N ALA A 31 14.65 -31.47 44.08
CA ALA A 31 14.83 -32.73 44.81
C ALA A 31 14.90 -32.50 46.33
N PHE A 32 15.66 -31.48 46.74
CA PHE A 32 15.72 -31.10 48.14
C PHE A 32 14.38 -30.63 48.70
N LEU A 33 13.71 -29.74 47.99
CA LEU A 33 12.38 -29.22 48.38
C LEU A 33 11.33 -30.32 48.44
N ALA A 34 11.36 -31.31 47.54
CA ALA A 34 10.44 -32.45 47.56
C ALA A 34 10.57 -33.26 48.86
N LEU A 35 11.78 -33.51 49.33
CA LEU A 35 12.01 -34.15 50.63
C LEU A 35 11.65 -33.25 51.79
N TYR A 36 12.06 -31.99 51.73
CA TYR A 36 11.83 -31.03 52.80
C TYR A 36 10.35 -30.79 53.09
N ILE A 37 9.54 -30.67 52.03
CA ILE A 37 8.07 -30.57 52.14
C ILE A 37 7.50 -31.89 52.68
N ARG A 38 8.03 -33.05 52.26
CA ARG A 38 7.55 -34.37 52.72
C ARG A 38 7.76 -34.58 54.22
N PHE A 39 8.78 -33.95 54.80
CA PHE A 39 9.08 -33.97 56.21
C PHE A 39 8.59 -32.69 56.94
N GLU A 40 7.51 -32.09 56.45
CA GLU A 40 6.78 -30.97 57.07
C GLU A 40 7.71 -29.80 57.45
N PHE A 41 8.75 -29.56 56.63
CA PHE A 41 9.77 -28.53 56.83
C PHE A 41 10.69 -28.76 58.05
N ASP A 42 10.76 -30.00 58.62
CA ASP A 42 11.65 -30.34 59.71
C ASP A 42 12.98 -30.93 59.18
N LEU A 43 14.03 -30.11 59.27
CA LEU A 43 15.39 -30.52 58.88
C LEU A 43 15.99 -31.55 59.82
N GLY A 44 15.57 -31.59 61.12
CA GLY A 44 16.06 -32.54 62.11
C GLY A 44 15.59 -33.95 61.72
N GLN A 45 14.29 -34.12 61.44
CA GLN A 45 13.74 -35.40 61.02
C GLN A 45 14.34 -35.83 59.68
N LEU A 46 14.48 -34.92 58.70
CA LEU A 46 15.05 -35.24 57.41
C LEU A 46 16.51 -35.76 57.54
N ARG A 47 17.34 -35.13 58.36
CA ARG A 47 18.73 -35.56 58.62
C ARG A 47 18.85 -36.89 59.36
N ALA A 48 17.85 -37.24 60.17
CA ALA A 48 17.82 -38.50 60.89
C ALA A 48 17.52 -39.72 60.01
N THR A 49 17.09 -39.46 58.75
CA THR A 49 16.76 -40.51 57.74
C THR A 49 17.88 -40.69 56.71
N ALA A 50 17.99 -41.87 56.10
CA ALA A 50 18.91 -42.14 55.00
C ALA A 50 18.56 -41.39 53.71
N PHE A 51 17.31 -40.90 53.59
CA PHE A 51 16.77 -40.31 52.33
C PHE A 51 17.57 -39.11 51.83
N LEU A 52 18.04 -38.23 52.72
CA LEU A 52 18.85 -37.06 52.34
C LEU A 52 20.22 -37.50 51.78
N HIS A 53 20.85 -38.49 52.42
CA HIS A 53 22.12 -39.04 51.95
C HIS A 53 21.94 -39.71 50.56
N ASP A 54 20.96 -40.59 50.43
CA ASP A 54 20.67 -41.33 49.20
C ASP A 54 20.30 -40.38 48.05
N MET A 55 19.55 -39.32 48.33
CA MET A 55 19.27 -38.26 47.36
C MET A 55 20.58 -37.61 46.87
N LEU A 56 21.50 -37.25 47.76
CA LEU A 56 22.76 -36.60 47.39
C LEU A 56 23.67 -37.53 46.58
N VAL A 57 23.71 -38.83 46.89
CA VAL A 57 24.47 -39.83 46.12
C VAL A 57 24.00 -39.89 44.66
N TYR A 58 22.69 -39.81 44.44
CA TYR A 58 22.13 -39.90 43.09
C TYR A 58 21.99 -38.55 42.39
N ALA A 59 22.10 -37.42 43.09
CA ALA A 59 21.86 -36.09 42.58
C ALA A 59 22.67 -35.76 41.31
N GLY A 60 23.95 -36.12 41.27
CA GLY A 60 24.83 -35.87 40.14
C GLY A 60 24.38 -36.61 38.87
N ILE A 61 24.03 -37.88 39.01
CA ILE A 61 23.57 -38.73 37.89
C ILE A 61 22.25 -38.20 37.37
N ASN A 62 21.29 -37.95 38.25
CA ASN A 62 20.00 -37.40 37.85
C ASN A 62 20.12 -36.04 37.13
N THR A 63 21.00 -35.17 37.63
CA THR A 63 21.22 -33.86 37.01
C THR A 63 21.70 -33.99 35.55
N VAL A 64 22.69 -34.86 35.32
CA VAL A 64 23.18 -35.12 33.94
C VAL A 64 22.09 -35.69 33.07
N CYS A 65 21.35 -36.71 33.53
CA CYS A 65 20.24 -37.29 32.79
C CYS A 65 19.15 -36.27 32.44
N THR A 66 18.78 -35.43 33.41
CA THR A 66 17.75 -34.39 33.18
C THR A 66 18.21 -33.35 32.19
N ILE A 67 19.47 -32.89 32.22
CA ILE A 67 20.01 -31.94 31.24
C ILE A 67 20.01 -32.57 29.82
N VAL A 68 20.35 -33.84 29.69
CA VAL A 68 20.31 -34.57 28.43
C VAL A 68 18.87 -34.66 27.91
N ILE A 69 17.90 -35.00 28.76
CA ILE A 69 16.47 -35.02 28.40
C ILE A 69 16.01 -33.64 27.93
N PHE A 70 16.34 -32.57 28.64
CA PHE A 70 16.00 -31.20 28.29
C PHE A 70 16.61 -30.79 26.94
N ARG A 71 17.83 -31.27 26.64
CA ARG A 71 18.49 -31.03 25.35
C ARG A 71 17.81 -31.79 24.21
N ILE A 72 17.43 -33.05 24.40
CA ILE A 72 16.69 -33.88 23.42
C ILE A 72 15.33 -33.23 23.11
N LEU A 73 14.63 -32.72 24.10
CA LEU A 73 13.35 -32.04 23.95
C LEU A 73 13.49 -30.60 23.39
N ASN A 74 14.71 -30.19 22.98
CA ASN A 74 15.03 -28.88 22.42
C ASN A 74 14.68 -27.69 23.33
N LEU A 75 14.66 -27.86 24.65
CA LEU A 75 14.36 -26.82 25.63
C LEU A 75 15.41 -25.68 25.68
N TYR A 76 16.61 -25.89 25.15
CA TYR A 76 17.69 -24.89 25.08
C TYR A 76 17.79 -24.19 23.71
N ASN A 77 17.14 -24.74 22.65
CA ASN A 77 17.17 -24.19 21.30
C ASN A 77 15.92 -23.37 20.94
N SER A 78 14.93 -23.34 21.81
CA SER A 78 13.70 -22.61 21.60
C SER A 78 13.92 -21.09 21.67
N LEU A 79 13.29 -20.35 20.72
CA LEU A 79 13.22 -18.89 20.74
C LEU A 79 12.15 -18.47 21.77
N TRP A 80 12.54 -18.25 23.00
CA TRP A 80 11.70 -17.92 24.17
C TRP A 80 10.84 -16.65 24.03
N GLU A 81 10.90 -16.03 22.87
CA GLU A 81 10.15 -14.83 22.51
C GLU A 81 8.66 -15.13 22.28
N PHE A 82 8.33 -16.37 21.91
CA PHE A 82 6.98 -16.82 21.56
C PHE A 82 6.57 -18.06 22.37
N ALA A 83 6.49 -17.93 23.72
CA ALA A 83 6.04 -19.07 24.54
C ALA A 83 4.60 -19.46 24.12
N SER A 84 4.48 -20.62 23.53
CA SER A 84 3.23 -21.25 23.09
C SER A 84 2.86 -22.44 23.96
N VAL A 85 1.62 -22.88 23.91
CA VAL A 85 1.13 -24.10 24.62
C VAL A 85 2.04 -25.32 24.38
N PRO A 86 2.58 -25.56 23.16
CA PRO A 86 3.56 -26.63 22.92
C PRO A 86 4.84 -26.57 23.75
N GLU A 87 5.32 -25.38 24.12
CA GLU A 87 6.53 -25.27 24.96
C GLU A 87 6.26 -25.66 26.41
N LEU A 88 5.11 -25.29 26.93
CA LEU A 88 4.68 -25.69 28.27
C LEU A 88 4.56 -27.22 28.37
N LEU A 89 4.01 -27.86 27.34
CA LEU A 89 3.94 -29.31 27.23
C LEU A 89 5.34 -29.96 27.19
N ARG A 90 6.31 -29.38 26.47
CA ARG A 90 7.69 -29.89 26.45
C ARG A 90 8.37 -29.80 27.82
N ILE A 91 8.13 -28.72 28.59
CA ILE A 91 8.62 -28.60 29.95
C ILE A 91 8.00 -29.69 30.83
N ALA A 92 6.68 -29.85 30.79
CA ALA A 92 5.99 -30.87 31.57
C ALA A 92 6.47 -32.29 31.22
N MET A 93 6.65 -32.63 29.95
CA MET A 93 7.22 -33.91 29.52
C MET A 93 8.66 -34.09 29.99
N GLY A 94 9.48 -33.04 29.90
CA GLY A 94 10.87 -33.08 30.40
C GLY A 94 10.94 -33.35 31.89
N CYS A 95 10.09 -32.72 32.70
CA CYS A 95 9.99 -32.95 34.13
C CYS A 95 9.46 -34.35 34.47
N LEU A 96 8.49 -34.86 33.69
CA LEU A 96 7.99 -36.21 33.84
C LEU A 96 9.08 -37.24 33.56
N PHE A 97 9.79 -37.15 32.44
CA PHE A 97 10.91 -38.06 32.13
C PHE A 97 12.04 -37.96 33.17
N SER A 98 12.35 -36.74 33.66
CA SER A 98 13.31 -36.58 34.75
C SER A 98 12.88 -37.28 36.05
N SER A 99 11.60 -37.23 36.40
CA SER A 99 11.05 -37.94 37.54
C SER A 99 11.10 -39.47 37.38
N VAL A 100 10.80 -39.95 36.18
CA VAL A 100 10.88 -41.39 35.86
C VAL A 100 12.35 -41.87 35.95
N THR A 101 13.31 -41.11 35.38
CA THR A 101 14.73 -41.46 35.49
C THR A 101 15.22 -41.45 36.91
N TYR A 102 14.70 -40.51 37.73
CA TYR A 102 15.01 -40.47 39.15
C TYR A 102 14.51 -41.72 39.85
N MET A 103 13.26 -42.13 39.64
CA MET A 103 12.65 -43.30 40.23
C MET A 103 13.38 -44.58 39.81
N VAL A 104 13.67 -44.75 38.52
CA VAL A 104 14.37 -45.93 37.99
C VAL A 104 15.80 -46.00 38.54
N GLY A 105 16.52 -44.89 38.57
CA GLY A 105 17.89 -44.89 39.08
C GLY A 105 18.00 -45.19 40.57
N MET A 106 17.13 -44.64 41.41
CA MET A 106 17.07 -44.99 42.84
C MET A 106 16.74 -46.46 43.06
N PHE A 107 15.79 -46.99 42.27
CA PHE A 107 15.45 -48.40 42.34
C PHE A 107 16.63 -49.31 41.94
N MET A 108 17.34 -49.01 40.87
CA MET A 108 18.50 -49.76 40.38
C MET A 108 19.67 -49.76 41.38
N LEU A 109 19.87 -48.65 42.06
CA LEU A 109 20.94 -48.51 43.05
C LEU A 109 20.51 -48.92 44.46
N GLN A 110 19.29 -49.46 44.60
CA GLN A 110 18.70 -49.87 45.91
C GLN A 110 18.75 -48.77 46.99
N LEU A 111 18.63 -47.51 46.56
CA LEU A 111 18.63 -46.35 47.47
C LEU A 111 17.21 -46.13 48.04
N ALA A 112 17.11 -45.73 49.29
CA ALA A 112 15.83 -45.50 49.94
C ALA A 112 15.16 -44.23 49.45
N MET A 113 13.86 -44.27 49.19
CA MET A 113 13.09 -43.10 48.76
C MET A 113 11.61 -43.19 49.19
N PRO A 114 11.01 -42.08 49.65
CA PRO A 114 9.59 -42.01 49.94
C PRO A 114 8.77 -42.17 48.65
N ARG A 115 7.66 -42.93 48.67
CA ARG A 115 6.80 -43.18 47.52
C ARG A 115 6.21 -41.91 46.88
N SER A 116 6.02 -40.84 47.67
CA SER A 116 5.50 -39.55 47.21
C SER A 116 6.55 -38.67 46.51
N PHE A 117 7.83 -38.97 46.67
CA PHE A 117 8.93 -38.14 46.20
C PHE A 117 8.93 -37.91 44.67
N PRO A 118 8.78 -38.93 43.78
CA PRO A 118 8.84 -38.68 42.34
C PRO A 118 7.77 -37.72 41.86
N VAL A 119 6.56 -37.78 42.44
CA VAL A 119 5.45 -36.90 42.07
C VAL A 119 5.72 -35.46 42.54
N MET A 120 6.15 -35.31 43.80
CA MET A 120 6.48 -34.01 44.35
C MET A 120 7.64 -33.35 43.61
N TYR A 121 8.70 -34.11 43.33
CA TYR A 121 9.85 -33.65 42.55
C TYR A 121 9.42 -33.17 41.17
N MET A 122 8.60 -33.94 40.43
CA MET A 122 8.07 -33.57 39.10
C MET A 122 7.31 -32.22 39.17
N LEU A 123 6.38 -32.08 40.13
CA LEU A 123 5.55 -30.87 40.25
C LEU A 123 6.39 -29.65 40.59
N ILE A 124 7.31 -29.77 41.54
CA ILE A 124 8.18 -28.67 41.99
C ILE A 124 9.13 -28.27 40.84
N LEU A 125 9.75 -29.24 40.16
CA LEU A 125 10.63 -28.98 39.02
C LEU A 125 9.88 -28.28 37.88
N CYS A 126 8.66 -28.74 37.56
CA CYS A 126 7.83 -28.10 36.54
C CYS A 126 7.47 -26.66 36.91
N LEU A 127 7.10 -26.41 38.17
CA LEU A 127 6.81 -25.07 38.69
C LEU A 127 8.03 -24.15 38.61
N LEU A 128 9.18 -24.59 39.09
CA LEU A 128 10.41 -23.79 39.16
C LEU A 128 10.97 -23.51 37.77
N CYS A 129 11.05 -24.54 36.91
CA CYS A 129 11.49 -24.38 35.51
C CYS A 129 10.54 -23.49 34.69
N GLY A 130 9.23 -23.62 34.88
CA GLY A 130 8.22 -22.76 34.27
C GLY A 130 8.36 -21.32 34.73
N SER A 131 8.39 -21.10 36.07
CA SER A 131 8.48 -19.77 36.66
C SER A 131 9.74 -19.01 36.23
N LEU A 132 10.91 -19.65 36.21
CA LEU A 132 12.16 -19.05 35.75
C LEU A 132 12.04 -18.56 34.30
N ARG A 133 11.44 -19.40 33.42
CA ARG A 133 11.28 -19.10 32.01
C ARG A 133 10.28 -17.98 31.78
N PHE A 134 9.17 -17.96 32.51
CA PHE A 134 8.18 -16.87 32.46
C PHE A 134 8.72 -15.56 33.08
N ALA A 135 9.46 -15.62 34.20
CA ALA A 135 10.08 -14.44 34.83
C ALA A 135 11.09 -13.77 33.87
N TYR A 136 11.95 -14.55 33.22
CA TYR A 136 12.89 -14.03 32.22
C TYR A 136 12.18 -13.29 31.10
N ARG A 137 11.06 -13.83 30.62
CA ARG A 137 10.21 -13.18 29.61
C ARG A 137 9.60 -11.87 30.12
N GLY A 138 9.09 -11.87 31.36
CA GLY A 138 8.51 -10.67 31.98
C GLY A 138 9.53 -9.53 32.10
N VAL A 139 10.72 -9.83 32.61
CA VAL A 139 11.82 -8.85 32.76
C VAL A 139 12.29 -8.30 31.41
N ARG A 140 12.36 -9.13 30.36
CA ARG A 140 12.76 -8.68 29.04
C ARG A 140 11.70 -7.80 28.41
N ARG A 141 10.41 -8.12 28.61
CA ARG A 141 9.28 -7.33 28.11
C ARG A 141 9.20 -5.95 28.78
N THR A 142 9.44 -5.89 30.08
CA THR A 142 9.49 -4.63 30.82
C THR A 142 10.72 -3.79 30.47
N ARG A 143 11.90 -4.42 30.24
CA ARG A 143 13.11 -3.71 29.79
C ARG A 143 13.00 -3.21 28.35
N ALA A 144 12.30 -3.90 27.47
CA ALA A 144 11.98 -3.41 26.13
C ALA A 144 11.05 -2.17 26.20
N GLY A 145 10.07 -2.17 27.12
CA GLY A 145 9.20 -1.02 27.37
C GLY A 145 9.88 0.20 28.01
N LEU A 146 11.02 0.02 28.68
CA LEU A 146 11.77 1.12 29.32
C LEU A 146 12.80 1.80 28.39
N ARG A 147 13.01 1.28 27.18
CA ARG A 147 13.98 1.83 26.21
C ARG A 147 13.42 2.90 25.28
N SER A 148 12.14 3.24 25.37
CA SER A 148 11.49 4.16 24.45
C SER A 148 11.46 5.62 24.94
N ARG A 149 12.56 6.30 24.82
CA ARG A 149 12.58 7.77 24.71
C ARG A 149 12.39 8.10 23.23
N GLY A 150 11.15 8.43 22.82
CA GLY A 150 10.83 8.87 21.47
C GLY A 150 9.73 8.08 20.74
N GLU A 151 8.99 7.19 21.44
CA GLU A 151 7.87 6.48 20.81
C GLU A 151 6.71 7.43 20.51
N LYS A 152 6.28 7.50 19.24
CA LYS A 152 5.05 8.19 18.83
C LYS A 152 3.85 7.43 19.38
N ARG A 153 2.97 8.15 20.06
CA ARG A 153 1.72 7.59 20.62
C ARG A 153 0.68 7.51 19.52
N THR A 154 0.31 6.31 19.13
CA THR A 154 -0.55 6.04 17.97
C THR A 154 -1.95 5.61 18.41
N MET A 155 -2.99 6.22 17.84
CA MET A 155 -4.36 5.75 17.87
C MET A 155 -4.62 4.93 16.61
N LEU A 156 -5.22 3.74 16.76
CA LEU A 156 -5.58 2.89 15.63
C LEU A 156 -7.09 2.95 15.40
N ILE A 157 -7.52 3.26 14.18
CA ILE A 157 -8.94 3.26 13.80
C ILE A 157 -9.25 2.00 13.02
N GLY A 158 -10.15 1.18 13.58
CA GLY A 158 -10.51 -0.14 13.09
C GLY A 158 -9.96 -1.27 13.96
N GLY A 159 -10.83 -1.94 14.72
CA GLY A 159 -10.55 -3.13 15.52
C GLY A 159 -10.90 -4.44 14.82
N GLY A 160 -10.94 -4.44 13.48
CA GLY A 160 -11.16 -5.62 12.65
C GLY A 160 -9.86 -6.36 12.32
N GLN A 161 -9.91 -7.20 11.28
CA GLN A 161 -8.77 -8.03 10.86
C GLN A 161 -7.56 -7.17 10.43
N ALA A 162 -7.78 -6.10 9.65
CA ALA A 162 -6.73 -5.19 9.23
C ALA A 162 -6.06 -4.49 10.44
N GLY A 163 -6.86 -4.03 11.41
CA GLY A 163 -6.35 -3.44 12.64
C GLY A 163 -5.55 -4.43 13.49
N ALA A 164 -5.99 -5.70 13.56
CA ALA A 164 -5.27 -6.74 14.30
C ALA A 164 -3.89 -7.05 13.65
N ILE A 165 -3.79 -7.01 12.33
CA ILE A 165 -2.55 -7.18 11.58
C ILE A 165 -1.62 -5.97 11.81
N ALA A 166 -2.12 -4.75 11.65
CA ALA A 166 -1.36 -3.52 11.90
C ALA A 166 -0.83 -3.46 13.34
N LEU A 167 -1.69 -3.76 14.32
CA LEU A 167 -1.32 -3.78 15.74
C LEU A 167 -0.23 -4.83 16.02
N ARG A 168 -0.32 -6.01 15.39
CA ARG A 168 0.73 -7.02 15.49
C ARG A 168 2.06 -6.48 14.99
N GLU A 169 2.06 -5.84 13.84
CA GLU A 169 3.26 -5.30 13.21
C GLU A 169 3.89 -4.20 14.08
N PHE A 170 3.09 -3.26 14.60
CA PHE A 170 3.57 -2.24 15.54
C PHE A 170 4.18 -2.84 16.80
N GLN A 171 3.66 -3.97 17.30
CA GLN A 171 4.16 -4.62 18.52
C GLN A 171 5.37 -5.52 18.29
N THR A 172 5.58 -6.05 17.08
CA THR A 172 6.61 -7.06 16.79
C THR A 172 7.79 -6.53 16.01
N SER A 173 7.61 -5.45 15.23
CA SER A 173 8.68 -4.88 14.42
C SER A 173 9.72 -4.14 15.28
N PRO A 174 11.01 -4.51 15.20
CA PRO A 174 12.08 -3.83 15.93
C PRO A 174 12.32 -2.37 15.48
N ARG A 175 11.78 -2.00 14.31
CA ARG A 175 11.90 -0.66 13.71
C ARG A 175 10.72 0.24 14.02
N SER A 176 9.70 -0.28 14.72
CA SER A 176 8.54 0.55 15.07
C SER A 176 8.91 1.54 16.16
N GLU A 177 8.79 2.80 15.85
CA GLU A 177 8.83 3.91 16.82
C GLU A 177 7.42 4.20 17.38
N ASN A 178 6.39 3.47 16.94
CA ASN A 178 5.00 3.70 17.25
C ASN A 178 4.50 2.80 18.38
N LYS A 179 3.80 3.40 19.35
CA LYS A 179 3.11 2.70 20.44
C LYS A 179 1.61 2.92 20.34
N VAL A 180 0.86 1.88 19.99
CA VAL A 180 -0.59 1.97 19.94
C VAL A 180 -1.13 2.06 21.37
N VAL A 181 -1.78 3.20 21.68
CA VAL A 181 -2.28 3.53 23.04
C VAL A 181 -3.77 3.28 23.21
N CYS A 182 -4.54 3.35 22.13
CA CYS A 182 -5.97 3.05 22.11
C CYS A 182 -6.42 2.66 20.69
N ILE A 183 -7.60 2.03 20.62
CA ILE A 183 -8.25 1.63 19.37
C ILE A 183 -9.65 2.23 19.34
N ILE A 184 -10.05 2.73 18.18
CA ILE A 184 -11.40 3.18 17.86
C ILE A 184 -12.03 2.17 16.91
N ASP A 185 -13.29 1.78 17.16
CA ASP A 185 -14.09 0.91 16.25
C ASP A 185 -15.56 1.27 16.45
N ASP A 186 -16.29 1.40 15.34
CA ASP A 186 -17.69 1.83 15.39
C ASP A 186 -18.67 0.74 15.82
N ALA A 187 -18.23 -0.50 15.95
CA ALA A 187 -19.05 -1.63 16.40
C ALA A 187 -19.23 -1.60 17.94
N PRO A 188 -20.43 -1.27 18.46
CA PRO A 188 -20.64 -1.08 19.90
C PRO A 188 -20.33 -2.32 20.75
N GLU A 189 -20.50 -3.52 20.17
CA GLU A 189 -20.20 -4.79 20.84
C GLU A 189 -18.72 -4.98 21.18
N LYS A 190 -17.83 -4.20 20.55
CA LYS A 190 -16.38 -4.24 20.83
C LYS A 190 -15.94 -3.25 21.90
N TYR A 191 -16.80 -2.33 22.30
CA TYR A 191 -16.41 -1.29 23.25
C TYR A 191 -15.98 -1.87 24.59
N GLY A 192 -14.88 -1.36 25.12
CA GLY A 192 -14.28 -1.86 26.36
C GLY A 192 -13.48 -3.15 26.23
N SER A 193 -13.56 -3.84 25.09
CA SER A 193 -12.78 -5.05 24.82
C SER A 193 -11.30 -4.72 24.56
N TYR A 194 -10.45 -5.75 24.62
CA TYR A 194 -9.01 -5.61 24.38
C TYR A 194 -8.58 -6.41 23.13
N LEU A 195 -7.96 -5.73 22.18
CA LEU A 195 -7.30 -6.37 21.05
C LEU A 195 -5.78 -6.40 21.34
N ARG A 196 -5.19 -7.58 21.47
CA ARG A 196 -3.77 -7.78 21.79
C ARG A 196 -3.24 -6.90 22.95
N GLY A 197 -4.06 -6.66 23.96
CA GLY A 197 -3.71 -5.88 25.15
C GLY A 197 -3.91 -4.37 25.01
N VAL A 198 -4.43 -3.87 23.86
CA VAL A 198 -4.82 -2.47 23.67
C VAL A 198 -6.34 -2.36 23.72
N LYS A 199 -6.86 -1.39 24.48
CA LYS A 199 -8.29 -1.21 24.72
C LYS A 199 -8.98 -0.55 23.54
N ILE A 200 -10.16 -1.06 23.15
CA ILE A 200 -11.10 -0.40 22.24
C ILE A 200 -11.94 0.57 23.09
N VAL A 201 -11.79 1.88 22.83
CA VAL A 201 -12.29 2.91 23.75
C VAL A 201 -13.64 3.49 23.34
N GLY A 202 -14.08 3.30 22.09
CA GLY A 202 -15.36 3.78 21.58
C GLY A 202 -15.37 3.88 20.06
N GLY A 203 -16.42 4.53 19.51
CA GLY A 203 -16.61 4.80 18.10
C GLY A 203 -15.91 6.08 17.62
N ARG A 204 -16.20 6.49 16.38
CA ARG A 204 -15.59 7.67 15.73
C ARG A 204 -15.84 8.99 16.47
N ASP A 205 -16.96 9.10 17.17
CA ASP A 205 -17.39 10.28 17.91
C ASP A 205 -16.45 10.67 19.06
N VAL A 206 -15.78 9.69 19.66
CA VAL A 206 -14.85 9.93 20.77
C VAL A 206 -13.40 10.21 20.34
N ILE A 207 -13.09 10.22 19.03
CA ILE A 207 -11.71 10.41 18.51
C ILE A 207 -11.06 11.65 19.11
N PRO A 208 -11.64 12.88 19.06
CA PRO A 208 -10.97 14.08 19.56
C PRO A 208 -10.65 13.99 21.06
N ALA A 209 -11.64 13.57 21.87
CA ALA A 209 -11.49 13.44 23.31
C ALA A 209 -10.45 12.39 23.70
N MET A 210 -10.37 11.28 22.96
CA MET A 210 -9.38 10.22 23.22
C MET A 210 -8.00 10.59 22.71
N ALA A 211 -7.89 11.36 21.62
CA ALA A 211 -6.62 11.89 21.14
C ALA A 211 -5.95 12.78 22.19
N GLU A 212 -6.70 13.67 22.80
CA GLU A 212 -6.22 14.52 23.89
C GLU A 212 -5.88 13.70 25.16
N LYS A 213 -6.81 12.85 25.62
CA LYS A 213 -6.66 12.02 26.82
C LYS A 213 -5.42 11.12 26.76
N TYR A 214 -5.18 10.49 25.62
CA TYR A 214 -4.05 9.58 25.43
C TYR A 214 -2.80 10.29 24.89
N ARG A 215 -2.86 11.60 24.65
CA ARG A 215 -1.78 12.41 24.03
C ARG A 215 -1.26 11.73 22.77
N VAL A 216 -2.15 11.57 21.80
CA VAL A 216 -1.88 10.88 20.55
C VAL A 216 -1.10 11.80 19.62
N ASP A 217 0.01 11.30 19.06
CA ASP A 217 0.82 12.01 18.07
C ASP A 217 0.39 11.64 16.63
N GLU A 218 -0.10 10.39 16.45
CA GLU A 218 -0.40 9.83 15.14
C GLU A 218 -1.66 8.98 15.18
N ILE A 219 -2.51 9.14 14.17
CA ILE A 219 -3.71 8.32 13.95
C ILE A 219 -3.49 7.46 12.69
N VAL A 220 -3.70 6.15 12.81
CA VAL A 220 -3.57 5.20 11.70
C VAL A 220 -4.92 4.61 11.36
N LEU A 221 -5.38 4.82 10.11
CA LEU A 221 -6.62 4.27 9.57
C LEU A 221 -6.42 2.83 9.11
N ALA A 222 -6.94 1.87 9.87
CA ALA A 222 -6.87 0.44 9.58
C ALA A 222 -8.23 -0.12 9.12
N ILE A 223 -8.92 0.62 8.23
CA ILE A 223 -10.26 0.33 7.72
C ILE A 223 -10.28 0.30 6.17
N PRO A 224 -9.51 -0.58 5.51
CA PRO A 224 -9.41 -0.61 4.05
C PRO A 224 -10.75 -0.89 3.36
N SER A 225 -11.66 -1.63 4.01
CA SER A 225 -12.98 -1.99 3.49
C SER A 225 -14.08 -0.96 3.77
N ALA A 226 -13.79 0.11 4.50
CA ALA A 226 -14.79 1.14 4.80
C ALA A 226 -15.16 1.93 3.53
N SER A 227 -16.46 2.28 3.43
CA SER A 227 -16.97 3.10 2.34
C SER A 227 -16.36 4.50 2.34
N ARG A 228 -16.46 5.20 1.19
CA ARG A 228 -16.01 6.60 1.07
C ARG A 228 -16.63 7.50 2.14
N GLN A 229 -17.95 7.39 2.35
CA GLN A 229 -18.65 8.22 3.32
C GLN A 229 -18.18 7.97 4.76
N GLU A 230 -17.95 6.72 5.13
CA GLU A 230 -17.40 6.37 6.44
C GLU A 230 -15.99 6.91 6.64
N LYS A 231 -15.12 6.77 5.65
CA LYS A 231 -13.76 7.32 5.69
C LYS A 231 -13.78 8.84 5.84
N LEU A 232 -14.60 9.54 5.06
CA LEU A 232 -14.74 11.00 5.16
C LEU A 232 -15.28 11.45 6.52
N GLN A 233 -16.25 10.74 7.08
CA GLN A 233 -16.76 11.05 8.42
C GLN A 233 -15.68 10.87 9.48
N ILE A 234 -14.93 9.77 9.44
CA ILE A 234 -13.82 9.52 10.38
C ILE A 234 -12.74 10.59 10.24
N LEU A 235 -12.36 10.95 9.02
CA LEU A 235 -11.38 12.02 8.76
C LEU A 235 -11.84 13.36 9.31
N ASN A 236 -13.12 13.70 9.25
CA ASN A 236 -13.68 14.90 9.86
C ASN A 236 -13.52 14.92 11.39
N TYR A 237 -13.66 13.76 12.07
CA TYR A 237 -13.36 13.67 13.51
C TYR A 237 -11.86 13.75 13.81
N CYS A 238 -11.02 13.13 12.98
CA CYS A 238 -9.57 13.20 13.11
C CYS A 238 -9.03 14.61 12.91
N HIS A 239 -9.66 15.39 12.03
CA HIS A 239 -9.29 16.77 11.75
C HIS A 239 -9.36 17.67 13.00
N ASN A 240 -10.31 17.42 13.92
CA ASN A 240 -10.38 18.14 15.20
C ASN A 240 -9.26 17.76 16.18
N THR A 241 -8.20 17.14 15.69
CA THR A 241 -7.01 16.75 16.47
C THR A 241 -5.75 17.26 15.77
N SER A 242 -4.69 17.53 16.53
CA SER A 242 -3.36 17.89 15.99
C SER A 242 -2.51 16.71 15.57
N CYS A 243 -3.13 15.53 15.37
CA CYS A 243 -2.42 14.27 15.09
C CYS A 243 -2.08 14.13 13.61
N THR A 244 -0.92 13.55 13.31
CA THR A 244 -0.57 13.14 11.94
C THR A 244 -1.44 11.96 11.50
N LEU A 245 -2.02 12.05 10.29
CA LEU A 245 -2.89 11.00 9.75
C LEU A 245 -2.14 10.07 8.80
N ARG A 246 -2.26 8.77 9.02
CA ARG A 246 -1.71 7.73 8.12
C ARG A 246 -2.73 6.64 7.84
N THR A 247 -2.55 5.92 6.75
CA THR A 247 -3.45 4.85 6.30
C THR A 247 -2.70 3.59 5.92
N LEU A 248 -3.40 2.46 6.01
CA LEU A 248 -2.93 1.18 5.49
C LEU A 248 -3.21 1.07 3.99
N PRO A 249 -2.35 0.38 3.22
CA PRO A 249 -2.62 0.07 1.83
C PRO A 249 -3.88 -0.79 1.66
N GLY A 250 -4.46 -0.76 0.46
CA GLY A 250 -5.72 -1.45 0.15
C GLY A 250 -5.69 -2.98 0.32
N ILE A 251 -6.88 -3.59 0.36
CA ILE A 251 -7.11 -5.02 0.67
C ILE A 251 -6.30 -5.97 -0.23
N CYS A 252 -6.08 -5.64 -1.51
CA CYS A 252 -5.33 -6.48 -2.44
C CYS A 252 -3.85 -6.67 -2.05
N GLN A 253 -3.27 -5.70 -1.35
CA GLN A 253 -1.89 -5.79 -0.82
C GLN A 253 -1.84 -6.51 0.54
N LEU A 254 -2.98 -6.60 1.23
CA LEU A 254 -3.17 -7.34 2.48
C LEU A 254 -3.40 -8.85 2.26
N ALA A 255 -3.69 -9.29 1.04
CA ALA A 255 -4.06 -10.68 0.72
C ALA A 255 -2.96 -11.71 1.08
N ASN A 256 -1.71 -11.28 1.18
CA ASN A 256 -0.57 -12.12 1.62
C ASN A 256 -0.36 -12.14 3.14
N GLY A 257 -1.22 -11.48 3.94
CA GLY A 257 -1.17 -11.51 5.42
C GLY A 257 0.00 -10.75 6.06
N GLU A 258 0.79 -10.00 5.28
CA GLU A 258 1.94 -9.24 5.76
C GLU A 258 1.74 -7.74 5.48
N VAL A 259 1.41 -6.98 6.53
CA VAL A 259 1.54 -5.51 6.51
C VAL A 259 2.91 -5.17 7.08
N ARG A 260 3.72 -4.42 6.34
CA ARG A 260 4.99 -3.87 6.85
C ARG A 260 4.79 -2.40 7.24
N ILE A 261 5.44 -1.96 8.31
CA ILE A 261 5.39 -0.56 8.77
C ILE A 261 5.77 0.42 7.65
N GLU A 262 6.69 0.01 6.79
CA GLU A 262 7.15 0.78 5.62
C GLU A 262 6.04 1.04 4.58
N GLN A 263 4.94 0.29 4.63
CA GLN A 263 3.77 0.45 3.75
C GLN A 263 2.70 1.39 4.34
N ILE A 264 2.82 1.78 5.60
CA ILE A 264 1.93 2.75 6.24
C ILE A 264 2.34 4.13 5.75
N ARG A 265 1.50 4.75 4.92
CA ARG A 265 1.75 6.04 4.27
C ARG A 265 0.83 7.13 4.82
N GLU A 266 1.16 8.37 4.57
CA GLU A 266 0.25 9.47 4.81
C GLU A 266 -1.04 9.29 4.00
N VAL A 267 -2.16 9.82 4.52
CA VAL A 267 -3.44 9.80 3.81
C VAL A 267 -3.33 10.68 2.59
N ASP A 268 -3.49 10.12 1.42
CA ASP A 268 -3.40 10.82 0.14
C ASP A 268 -4.80 11.21 -0.36
N ILE A 269 -4.85 12.13 -1.34
CA ILE A 269 -6.09 12.55 -2.00
C ILE A 269 -6.85 11.37 -2.59
N GLU A 270 -6.12 10.36 -3.07
CA GLU A 270 -6.66 9.11 -3.61
C GLU A 270 -7.54 8.37 -2.59
N ASP A 271 -7.17 8.38 -1.32
CA ASP A 271 -7.93 7.76 -0.24
C ASP A 271 -9.27 8.47 0.02
N LEU A 272 -9.36 9.77 -0.34
CA LEU A 272 -10.58 10.57 -0.26
C LEU A 272 -11.52 10.34 -1.46
N LEU A 273 -10.98 10.00 -2.62
CA LEU A 273 -11.79 9.74 -3.81
C LEU A 273 -12.60 8.45 -3.65
N GLY A 274 -12.17 7.52 -2.79
CA GLY A 274 -12.93 6.36 -2.32
C GLY A 274 -13.46 5.44 -3.44
N ARG A 275 -12.72 5.36 -4.56
CA ARG A 275 -13.04 4.42 -5.64
C ARG A 275 -12.57 3.02 -5.27
N GLU A 276 -13.34 2.03 -5.69
CA GLU A 276 -12.85 0.66 -5.69
C GLU A 276 -11.66 0.55 -6.67
N THR A 277 -10.66 -0.22 -6.28
CA THR A 277 -9.49 -0.47 -7.14
C THR A 277 -9.95 -1.05 -8.48
N VAL A 278 -9.55 -0.43 -9.56
CA VAL A 278 -9.87 -0.88 -10.91
C VAL A 278 -9.34 -2.30 -11.12
N LYS A 279 -10.21 -3.20 -11.55
CA LYS A 279 -9.82 -4.57 -11.92
C LYS A 279 -9.55 -4.61 -13.41
N VAL A 280 -8.31 -4.81 -13.79
CA VAL A 280 -7.87 -5.02 -15.18
C VAL A 280 -7.38 -6.45 -15.38
N ASP A 281 -7.65 -7.00 -16.56
CA ASP A 281 -7.06 -8.27 -16.95
C ASP A 281 -5.65 -8.05 -17.51
N LEU A 282 -4.66 -8.21 -16.64
CA LEU A 282 -3.26 -8.05 -17.02
C LEU A 282 -2.80 -9.02 -18.11
N HIS A 283 -3.46 -10.18 -18.27
CA HIS A 283 -3.13 -11.13 -19.34
C HIS A 283 -3.56 -10.60 -20.71
N GLU A 284 -4.74 -10.00 -20.82
CA GLU A 284 -5.21 -9.38 -22.07
C GLU A 284 -4.31 -8.20 -22.46
N VAL A 285 -3.86 -7.39 -21.49
CA VAL A 285 -2.93 -6.27 -21.73
C VAL A 285 -1.55 -6.79 -22.14
N ALA A 286 -1.02 -7.78 -21.42
CA ALA A 286 0.28 -8.37 -21.75
C ALA A 286 0.30 -8.99 -23.17
N ALA A 287 -0.81 -9.57 -23.61
CA ALA A 287 -0.90 -10.23 -24.91
C ALA A 287 -0.54 -9.34 -26.11
N TYR A 288 -0.78 -8.03 -26.03
CA TYR A 288 -0.46 -7.12 -27.13
C TYR A 288 0.73 -6.18 -26.87
N ILE A 289 1.30 -6.18 -25.65
CA ILE A 289 2.46 -5.33 -25.30
C ILE A 289 3.74 -6.16 -25.16
N THR A 290 3.66 -7.34 -24.55
CA THR A 290 4.85 -8.17 -24.29
C THR A 290 5.58 -8.55 -25.59
N GLY A 291 6.88 -8.29 -25.64
CA GLY A 291 7.73 -8.56 -26.80
C GLY A 291 7.51 -7.65 -28.01
N LYS A 292 6.67 -6.61 -27.89
CA LYS A 292 6.36 -5.63 -28.94
C LYS A 292 7.21 -4.37 -28.82
N THR A 293 7.31 -3.62 -29.90
CA THR A 293 7.85 -2.25 -29.87
C THR A 293 6.69 -1.29 -29.59
N VAL A 294 6.76 -0.59 -28.47
CA VAL A 294 5.75 0.37 -28.02
C VAL A 294 6.29 1.79 -28.17
N LEU A 295 5.54 2.66 -28.82
CA LEU A 295 5.83 4.09 -28.93
C LEU A 295 4.83 4.87 -28.07
N VAL A 296 5.33 5.72 -27.19
CA VAL A 296 4.53 6.67 -26.41
C VAL A 296 4.88 8.08 -26.84
N THR A 297 3.95 8.80 -27.44
CA THR A 297 4.13 10.23 -27.74
C THR A 297 3.60 11.08 -26.60
N GLY A 298 4.29 12.16 -26.26
CA GLY A 298 4.01 12.93 -25.04
C GLY A 298 4.38 12.14 -23.78
N GLY A 299 5.40 11.28 -23.88
CA GLY A 299 5.79 10.36 -22.82
C GLY A 299 6.39 11.01 -21.56
N GLY A 300 6.80 12.28 -21.64
CA GLY A 300 7.18 13.10 -20.47
C GLY A 300 6.00 13.74 -19.74
N GLY A 301 4.80 13.75 -20.34
CA GLY A 301 3.59 14.27 -19.72
C GLY A 301 3.06 13.38 -18.59
N SER A 302 2.10 13.88 -17.79
CA SER A 302 1.55 13.14 -16.64
C SER A 302 0.94 11.78 -17.02
N ILE A 303 0.12 11.72 -18.09
CA ILE A 303 -0.47 10.46 -18.56
C ILE A 303 0.59 9.66 -19.34
N GLY A 304 1.39 10.32 -20.19
CA GLY A 304 2.41 9.65 -20.99
C GLY A 304 3.48 8.95 -20.16
N SER A 305 3.95 9.56 -19.08
CA SER A 305 4.94 8.93 -18.18
C SER A 305 4.37 7.70 -17.49
N GLU A 306 3.09 7.73 -17.10
CA GLU A 306 2.45 6.57 -16.50
C GLU A 306 2.19 5.46 -17.53
N LEU A 307 1.83 5.81 -18.78
CA LEU A 307 1.80 4.84 -19.88
C LEU A 307 3.16 4.17 -20.07
N CYS A 308 4.24 4.93 -19.99
CA CYS A 308 5.60 4.37 -20.07
C CYS A 308 5.90 3.40 -18.92
N ARG A 309 5.54 3.74 -17.66
CA ARG A 309 5.72 2.87 -16.49
C ARG A 309 4.97 1.56 -16.62
N GLN A 310 3.69 1.64 -16.96
CA GLN A 310 2.84 0.45 -17.06
C GLN A 310 3.20 -0.40 -18.27
N ALA A 311 3.57 0.21 -19.42
CA ALA A 311 4.09 -0.52 -20.57
C ALA A 311 5.41 -1.24 -20.22
N ALA A 312 6.33 -0.59 -19.53
CA ALA A 312 7.61 -1.18 -19.10
C ALA A 312 7.38 -2.42 -18.22
N ALA A 313 6.41 -2.38 -17.31
CA ALA A 313 6.03 -3.52 -16.46
C ALA A 313 5.55 -4.75 -17.27
N GLN A 314 5.00 -4.55 -18.48
CA GLN A 314 4.58 -5.64 -19.38
C GLN A 314 5.71 -6.20 -20.26
N ARG A 315 6.97 -5.80 -20.02
CA ARG A 315 8.16 -6.30 -20.73
C ARG A 315 8.06 -6.21 -22.26
N PRO A 316 7.90 -5.01 -22.82
CA PRO A 316 7.97 -4.83 -24.27
C PRO A 316 9.38 -5.18 -24.78
N ARG A 317 9.50 -5.53 -26.05
CA ARG A 317 10.81 -5.70 -26.69
C ARG A 317 11.59 -4.39 -26.70
N ARG A 318 10.91 -3.27 -26.92
CA ARG A 318 11.45 -1.92 -26.92
C ARG A 318 10.38 -0.92 -26.52
N LEU A 319 10.74 0.03 -25.68
CA LEU A 319 9.91 1.20 -25.38
C LEU A 319 10.55 2.45 -25.98
N VAL A 320 9.82 3.15 -26.84
CA VAL A 320 10.24 4.40 -27.47
C VAL A 320 9.41 5.53 -26.87
N ILE A 321 10.07 6.49 -26.26
CA ILE A 321 9.46 7.72 -25.74
C ILE A 321 9.74 8.84 -26.74
N PHE A 322 8.68 9.55 -27.16
CA PHE A 322 8.79 10.68 -28.06
C PHE A 322 8.11 11.90 -27.44
N ASP A 323 8.89 12.91 -27.08
CA ASP A 323 8.39 14.12 -26.42
C ASP A 323 9.09 15.37 -26.95
N ILE A 324 8.41 16.50 -26.89
CA ILE A 324 8.97 17.79 -27.26
C ILE A 324 9.81 18.41 -26.11
N TYR A 325 9.49 18.04 -24.85
CA TYR A 325 10.10 18.64 -23.66
C TYR A 325 11.15 17.69 -23.05
N GLU A 326 12.43 18.09 -23.20
CA GLU A 326 13.56 17.22 -22.84
C GLU A 326 13.64 16.89 -21.35
N ASN A 327 13.32 17.86 -20.45
CA ASN A 327 13.51 17.64 -19.01
C ASN A 327 12.59 16.52 -18.51
N ASN A 328 11.30 16.58 -18.82
CA ASN A 328 10.38 15.54 -18.40
C ASN A 328 10.69 14.18 -19.07
N ALA A 329 11.14 14.20 -20.33
CA ALA A 329 11.59 13.00 -21.03
C ALA A 329 12.83 12.38 -20.35
N TYR A 330 13.73 13.22 -19.87
CA TYR A 330 14.91 12.80 -19.11
C TYR A 330 14.52 12.21 -17.75
N ASP A 331 13.59 12.83 -17.03
CA ASP A 331 13.16 12.35 -15.71
C ASP A 331 12.58 10.92 -15.80
N ILE A 332 11.67 10.67 -16.74
CA ILE A 332 11.10 9.34 -16.95
C ILE A 332 12.15 8.33 -17.47
N GLN A 333 13.13 8.79 -18.26
CA GLN A 333 14.25 7.94 -18.68
C GLN A 333 15.06 7.45 -17.48
N MET A 334 15.45 8.36 -16.59
CA MET A 334 16.26 8.03 -15.41
C MET A 334 15.49 7.09 -14.45
N GLU A 335 14.20 7.31 -14.31
CA GLU A 335 13.33 6.46 -13.51
C GLU A 335 13.26 5.04 -14.07
N LEU A 336 12.96 4.89 -15.36
CA LEU A 336 12.82 3.58 -16.02
C LEU A 336 14.13 2.81 -16.11
N GLN A 337 15.25 3.47 -16.35
CA GLN A 337 16.57 2.83 -16.32
C GLN A 337 16.92 2.26 -14.95
N ARG A 338 16.47 2.90 -13.88
CA ARG A 338 16.69 2.41 -12.51
C ARG A 338 15.74 1.27 -12.15
N THR A 339 14.47 1.34 -12.54
CA THR A 339 13.43 0.37 -12.16
C THR A 339 13.38 -0.85 -13.09
N HIS A 340 13.74 -0.68 -14.36
CA HIS A 340 13.75 -1.71 -15.40
C HIS A 340 15.06 -1.68 -16.20
N PRO A 341 16.20 -2.04 -15.59
CA PRO A 341 17.52 -1.94 -16.22
C PRO A 341 17.68 -2.83 -17.46
N GLU A 342 16.83 -3.86 -17.61
CA GLU A 342 16.80 -4.78 -18.75
C GLU A 342 16.01 -4.26 -19.95
N LEU A 343 15.27 -3.14 -19.79
CA LEU A 343 14.41 -2.60 -20.84
C LEU A 343 15.24 -1.93 -21.95
N ASP A 344 15.00 -2.32 -23.21
CA ASP A 344 15.50 -1.57 -24.37
C ASP A 344 14.70 -0.27 -24.50
N LEU A 345 15.20 0.78 -23.84
CA LEU A 345 14.57 2.09 -23.73
C LEU A 345 15.23 3.08 -24.68
N VAL A 346 14.42 3.71 -25.53
CA VAL A 346 14.84 4.77 -26.46
C VAL A 346 14.05 6.04 -26.16
N VAL A 347 14.74 7.13 -25.91
CA VAL A 347 14.11 8.46 -25.69
C VAL A 347 14.51 9.38 -26.83
N LEU A 348 13.51 9.98 -27.46
CA LEU A 348 13.67 10.84 -28.62
C LEU A 348 13.00 12.19 -28.36
N ILE A 349 13.73 13.26 -28.62
CA ILE A 349 13.17 14.62 -28.55
C ILE A 349 12.70 15.03 -29.94
N GLY A 350 11.47 15.54 -30.00
CA GLY A 350 10.85 16.04 -31.22
C GLY A 350 9.37 16.35 -31.05
N SER A 351 8.82 17.06 -32.01
CA SER A 351 7.40 17.47 -32.03
C SER A 351 6.58 16.59 -32.96
N VAL A 352 5.38 16.20 -32.54
CA VAL A 352 4.40 15.52 -33.39
C VAL A 352 3.92 16.39 -34.56
N ARG A 353 4.09 17.71 -34.48
CA ARG A 353 3.83 18.66 -35.53
C ARG A 353 4.78 18.51 -36.74
N ASP A 354 6.00 18.04 -36.46
CA ASP A 354 7.01 17.79 -37.50
C ASP A 354 6.77 16.42 -38.14
N ARG A 355 6.07 16.45 -39.28
CA ARG A 355 5.74 15.24 -40.05
C ARG A 355 6.98 14.45 -40.46
N GLN A 356 8.06 15.13 -40.88
CA GLN A 356 9.28 14.46 -41.30
C GLN A 356 9.92 13.72 -40.16
N ARG A 357 10.00 14.34 -38.99
CA ARG A 357 10.54 13.71 -37.77
C ARG A 357 9.70 12.52 -37.32
N VAL A 358 8.38 12.63 -37.35
CA VAL A 358 7.46 11.52 -37.05
C VAL A 358 7.70 10.35 -38.01
N MET A 359 7.73 10.60 -39.31
CA MET A 359 8.00 9.55 -40.32
C MET A 359 9.35 8.86 -40.11
N GLN A 360 10.43 9.60 -39.77
CA GLN A 360 11.74 9.03 -39.43
C GLN A 360 11.69 8.12 -38.23
N VAL A 361 10.92 8.49 -37.19
CA VAL A 361 10.77 7.66 -35.99
C VAL A 361 10.06 6.35 -36.33
N PHE A 362 8.95 6.42 -37.07
CA PHE A 362 8.21 5.22 -37.47
C PHE A 362 8.98 4.33 -38.43
N ASP A 363 9.71 4.90 -39.37
CA ASP A 363 10.56 4.14 -40.31
C ASP A 363 11.64 3.37 -39.56
N ARG A 364 12.31 4.01 -38.62
CA ARG A 364 13.41 3.43 -37.86
C ARG A 364 12.97 2.38 -36.85
N TYR A 365 11.91 2.62 -36.11
CA TYR A 365 11.55 1.80 -34.94
C TYR A 365 10.38 0.85 -35.20
N ARG A 366 9.57 1.10 -36.25
CA ARG A 366 8.44 0.24 -36.64
C ARG A 366 7.59 -0.16 -35.44
N PRO A 367 6.94 0.79 -34.73
CA PRO A 367 6.20 0.48 -33.51
C PRO A 367 4.98 -0.41 -33.82
N ASP A 368 4.87 -1.51 -33.07
CA ASP A 368 3.71 -2.40 -33.12
C ASP A 368 2.50 -1.76 -32.41
N VAL A 369 2.76 -1.01 -31.34
CA VAL A 369 1.74 -0.33 -30.52
C VAL A 369 2.13 1.14 -30.36
N VAL A 370 1.17 2.03 -30.55
CA VAL A 370 1.33 3.47 -30.37
C VAL A 370 0.31 3.97 -29.36
N CYS A 371 0.79 4.62 -28.30
CA CYS A 371 -0.03 5.37 -27.35
C CYS A 371 0.21 6.87 -27.58
N HIS A 372 -0.79 7.56 -28.13
CA HIS A 372 -0.68 8.98 -28.46
C HIS A 372 -1.29 9.84 -27.36
N ALA A 373 -0.42 10.44 -26.52
CA ALA A 373 -0.78 11.34 -25.42
C ALA A 373 -0.23 12.77 -25.59
N ALA A 374 0.33 13.09 -26.75
CA ALA A 374 0.92 14.39 -27.06
C ALA A 374 -0.15 15.41 -27.46
N ALA A 375 -0.78 16.05 -26.48
CA ALA A 375 -1.79 17.08 -26.69
C ALA A 375 -1.60 18.30 -25.79
N HIS A 376 -1.92 19.51 -26.31
CA HIS A 376 -2.09 20.70 -25.48
C HIS A 376 -3.45 20.63 -24.78
N LYS A 377 -3.45 20.61 -23.44
CA LYS A 377 -4.66 20.34 -22.62
C LYS A 377 -5.22 21.57 -21.89
N HIS A 378 -4.45 22.65 -21.78
CA HIS A 378 -4.85 23.83 -21.00
C HIS A 378 -5.72 24.75 -21.85
N VAL A 379 -7.06 24.59 -21.73
CA VAL A 379 -8.04 25.32 -22.53
C VAL A 379 -7.84 26.84 -22.50
N PRO A 380 -7.67 27.53 -21.34
CA PRO A 380 -7.47 28.98 -21.35
C PRO A 380 -6.23 29.45 -22.10
N LEU A 381 -5.16 28.65 -22.12
CA LEU A 381 -3.97 28.97 -22.91
C LEU A 381 -4.20 28.77 -24.42
N MET A 382 -4.98 27.74 -24.76
CA MET A 382 -5.30 27.43 -26.14
C MET A 382 -6.34 28.40 -26.72
N GLU A 383 -7.21 28.97 -25.90
CA GLU A 383 -8.09 30.06 -26.33
C GLU A 383 -7.30 31.31 -26.74
N ASN A 384 -6.17 31.57 -26.11
CA ASN A 384 -5.24 32.65 -26.48
C ASN A 384 -4.24 32.23 -27.60
N SER A 385 -4.22 30.96 -27.99
CA SER A 385 -3.27 30.42 -28.97
C SER A 385 -3.93 29.32 -29.81
N PRO A 386 -5.04 29.59 -30.49
CA PRO A 386 -5.85 28.57 -31.14
C PRO A 386 -5.12 27.88 -32.31
N PHE A 387 -4.25 28.57 -33.03
CA PHE A 387 -3.41 27.98 -34.05
C PHE A 387 -2.46 26.92 -33.51
N GLU A 388 -1.88 27.14 -32.30
CA GLU A 388 -1.01 26.16 -31.66
C GLU A 388 -1.80 24.91 -31.25
N ALA A 389 -3.04 25.09 -30.76
CA ALA A 389 -3.94 23.96 -30.49
C ALA A 389 -4.20 23.13 -31.75
N VAL A 390 -4.54 23.77 -32.85
CA VAL A 390 -4.81 23.10 -34.15
C VAL A 390 -3.55 22.41 -34.68
N LYS A 391 -2.40 23.10 -34.70
CA LYS A 391 -1.13 22.52 -35.13
C LYS A 391 -0.75 21.27 -34.36
N ASN A 392 -0.95 21.29 -33.07
CA ASN A 392 -0.55 20.16 -32.23
C ASN A 392 -1.62 19.08 -32.16
N ASN A 393 -2.86 19.45 -31.78
CA ASN A 393 -3.88 18.46 -31.45
C ASN A 393 -4.59 17.93 -32.71
N VAL A 394 -4.67 18.70 -33.81
CA VAL A 394 -5.24 18.24 -35.08
C VAL A 394 -4.14 17.67 -35.99
N PHE A 395 -3.22 18.52 -36.45
CA PHE A 395 -2.20 18.09 -37.39
C PHE A 395 -1.14 17.18 -36.80
N GLY A 396 -0.77 17.37 -35.53
CA GLY A 396 0.14 16.48 -34.83
C GLY A 396 -0.42 15.06 -34.70
N THR A 397 -1.68 14.95 -34.27
CA THR A 397 -2.39 13.66 -34.19
C THR A 397 -2.51 13.00 -35.55
N TYR A 398 -2.89 13.80 -36.58
CA TYR A 398 -2.99 13.32 -37.97
C TYR A 398 -1.66 12.78 -38.50
N ASN A 399 -0.54 13.48 -38.28
CA ASN A 399 0.79 13.02 -38.65
C ASN A 399 1.15 11.66 -38.01
N VAL A 400 0.85 11.49 -36.73
CA VAL A 400 1.16 10.25 -36.00
C VAL A 400 0.26 9.12 -36.48
N ALA A 401 -1.04 9.38 -36.69
CA ALA A 401 -2.00 8.40 -37.21
C ALA A 401 -1.64 7.93 -38.65
N GLN A 402 -1.30 8.89 -39.55
CA GLN A 402 -0.84 8.54 -40.91
C GLN A 402 0.46 7.71 -40.88
N ALA A 403 1.41 8.03 -40.01
CA ALA A 403 2.61 7.25 -39.88
C ALA A 403 2.30 5.84 -39.34
N ALA A 404 1.40 5.73 -38.35
CA ALA A 404 0.97 4.44 -37.84
C ALA A 404 0.37 3.54 -38.91
N ASP A 405 -0.50 4.08 -39.73
CA ASP A 405 -1.10 3.36 -40.86
C ASP A 405 -0.05 2.95 -41.91
N LEU A 406 0.76 3.91 -42.40
CA LEU A 406 1.80 3.68 -43.41
C LEU A 406 2.82 2.61 -43.01
N TYR A 407 3.18 2.57 -41.76
CA TYR A 407 4.20 1.65 -41.21
C TYR A 407 3.61 0.38 -40.58
N GLY A 408 2.30 0.16 -40.66
CA GLY A 408 1.62 -1.07 -40.29
C GLY A 408 1.57 -1.29 -38.75
N THR A 409 1.37 -0.23 -37.99
CA THR A 409 1.14 -0.32 -36.56
C THR A 409 -0.10 -1.17 -36.27
N GLN A 410 0.04 -2.15 -35.37
CA GLN A 410 -1.04 -3.10 -35.07
C GLN A 410 -2.14 -2.47 -34.19
N ARG A 411 -1.73 -1.54 -33.28
CA ARG A 411 -2.64 -0.83 -32.37
C ARG A 411 -2.22 0.62 -32.23
N PHE A 412 -3.19 1.50 -32.47
CA PHE A 412 -3.05 2.94 -32.24
C PHE A 412 -4.09 3.38 -31.21
N ILE A 413 -3.63 3.88 -30.07
CA ILE A 413 -4.46 4.31 -28.95
C ILE A 413 -4.31 5.82 -28.81
N LEU A 414 -5.37 6.57 -29.13
CA LEU A 414 -5.45 8.01 -28.97
C LEU A 414 -6.10 8.32 -27.61
N ILE A 415 -5.43 9.10 -26.78
CA ILE A 415 -5.95 9.56 -25.50
C ILE A 415 -6.56 10.94 -25.69
N SER A 416 -7.86 11.04 -25.40
CA SER A 416 -8.59 12.30 -25.40
C SER A 416 -9.28 12.52 -24.05
N THR A 417 -9.48 13.79 -23.67
CA THR A 417 -10.17 14.16 -22.44
C THR A 417 -10.99 15.41 -22.67
N ASP A 418 -12.15 15.49 -22.03
CA ASP A 418 -12.94 16.72 -21.94
C ASP A 418 -12.75 17.38 -20.54
N LYS A 419 -12.88 18.70 -20.44
CA LYS A 419 -12.67 19.44 -19.18
C LYS A 419 -13.85 20.33 -18.87
N ARG A 420 -14.37 20.24 -17.60
CA ARG A 420 -15.55 21.00 -17.15
C ARG A 420 -15.52 21.31 -15.64
N VAL A 421 -16.50 22.06 -15.12
CA VAL A 421 -16.56 22.54 -13.72
C VAL A 421 -16.98 21.45 -12.74
N ILE A 422 -17.96 20.64 -13.08
CA ILE A 422 -18.27 19.40 -12.33
C ILE A 422 -17.34 18.34 -12.89
N ARG A 423 -16.44 17.84 -12.05
CA ARG A 423 -15.37 16.94 -12.48
C ARG A 423 -15.54 15.58 -11.88
N TYR A 424 -15.35 14.60 -12.73
CA TYR A 424 -15.06 13.26 -12.30
C TYR A 424 -13.56 13.15 -12.09
N PHE A 425 -13.17 12.50 -11.00
CA PHE A 425 -11.77 12.31 -10.68
C PHE A 425 -11.40 10.84 -10.76
N MET A 426 -10.34 10.57 -11.48
CA MET A 426 -9.71 9.27 -11.57
C MET A 426 -8.21 9.48 -11.37
N THR A 427 -7.55 8.58 -10.66
CA THR A 427 -6.09 8.63 -10.55
C THR A 427 -5.45 8.34 -11.89
N ILE A 428 -4.27 8.90 -12.14
CA ILE A 428 -3.57 8.68 -13.41
C ILE A 428 -3.25 7.19 -13.61
N PRO A 429 -2.77 6.44 -12.59
CA PRO A 429 -2.56 5.00 -12.71
C PRO A 429 -3.82 4.22 -13.11
N GLU A 430 -4.98 4.52 -12.49
CA GLU A 430 -6.25 3.87 -12.83
C GLU A 430 -6.67 4.18 -14.27
N ALA A 431 -6.58 5.46 -14.67
CA ALA A 431 -6.91 5.87 -16.03
C ALA A 431 -6.07 5.11 -17.06
N VAL A 432 -4.76 4.99 -16.83
CA VAL A 432 -3.84 4.29 -17.72
C VAL A 432 -4.11 2.78 -17.77
N GLN A 433 -4.46 2.17 -16.64
CA GLN A 433 -4.88 0.77 -16.62
C GLN A 433 -6.11 0.53 -17.49
N LEU A 434 -7.13 1.39 -17.38
CA LEU A 434 -8.33 1.30 -18.22
C LEU A 434 -8.04 1.58 -19.68
N ILE A 435 -7.13 2.52 -20.01
CA ILE A 435 -6.68 2.79 -21.38
C ILE A 435 -6.05 1.53 -21.99
N PHE A 436 -5.16 0.85 -21.27
CA PHE A 436 -4.57 -0.38 -21.76
C PHE A 436 -5.61 -1.50 -21.88
N GLN A 437 -6.56 -1.60 -20.97
CA GLN A 437 -7.63 -2.58 -21.05
C GLN A 437 -8.56 -2.30 -22.27
N ALA A 438 -8.91 -1.03 -22.51
CA ALA A 438 -9.64 -0.63 -23.70
C ALA A 438 -8.86 -0.97 -24.98
N GLY A 439 -7.55 -0.73 -24.99
CA GLY A 439 -6.66 -1.14 -26.08
C GLY A 439 -6.67 -2.66 -26.31
N ALA A 440 -6.83 -3.49 -25.28
CA ALA A 440 -6.98 -4.94 -25.45
C ALA A 440 -8.31 -5.33 -26.13
N TYR A 441 -9.38 -4.57 -25.88
CA TYR A 441 -10.70 -4.80 -26.48
C TYR A 441 -10.84 -4.27 -27.89
N ALA A 442 -9.97 -3.35 -28.29
CA ALA A 442 -10.04 -2.67 -29.60
C ALA A 442 -9.91 -3.65 -30.76
N ARG A 443 -10.79 -3.48 -31.77
CA ARG A 443 -10.81 -4.22 -33.04
C ARG A 443 -10.50 -3.33 -34.22
N GLY A 444 -10.77 -2.02 -34.11
CA GLY A 444 -10.46 -0.96 -35.07
C GLY A 444 -11.58 0.09 -35.17
N GLY A 445 -11.24 1.34 -34.92
CA GLY A 445 -12.14 2.49 -35.04
C GLY A 445 -13.05 2.78 -33.82
N GLU A 446 -13.04 1.93 -32.79
CA GLU A 446 -13.91 2.13 -31.63
C GLU A 446 -13.52 3.36 -30.81
N ILE A 447 -14.52 4.03 -30.28
CA ILE A 447 -14.38 5.08 -29.26
C ILE A 447 -14.72 4.45 -27.91
N PHE A 448 -13.73 4.32 -27.05
CA PHE A 448 -13.94 3.84 -25.70
C PHE A 448 -14.21 4.99 -24.75
N VAL A 449 -15.25 4.86 -23.92
CA VAL A 449 -15.63 5.81 -22.88
C VAL A 449 -15.39 5.16 -21.53
N LEU A 450 -14.57 5.81 -20.69
CA LEU A 450 -14.27 5.30 -19.36
C LEU A 450 -15.31 5.83 -18.35
N ASP A 451 -15.83 4.94 -17.51
CA ASP A 451 -16.67 5.34 -16.40
C ASP A 451 -15.81 6.03 -15.32
N MET A 452 -16.08 7.30 -15.13
CA MET A 452 -15.37 8.14 -14.18
C MET A 452 -15.95 8.07 -12.75
N GLY A 453 -17.02 7.26 -12.52
CA GLY A 453 -17.71 7.09 -11.23
C GLY A 453 -18.54 8.31 -10.85
N GLU A 454 -18.59 8.62 -9.55
CA GLU A 454 -19.39 9.73 -9.04
C GLU A 454 -18.71 11.10 -9.24
N PRO A 455 -19.48 12.14 -9.59
CA PRO A 455 -18.94 13.49 -9.72
C PRO A 455 -18.52 14.05 -8.35
N VAL A 456 -17.40 14.75 -8.32
CA VAL A 456 -16.86 15.38 -7.11
C VAL A 456 -16.92 16.89 -7.25
N ARG A 457 -17.50 17.56 -6.26
CA ARG A 457 -17.47 19.03 -6.20
C ARG A 457 -16.06 19.49 -5.87
N ILE A 458 -15.54 20.42 -6.65
CA ILE A 458 -14.17 20.96 -6.47
C ILE A 458 -14.03 21.66 -5.11
N ASP A 459 -15.08 22.34 -4.65
CA ASP A 459 -15.10 22.99 -3.33
C ASP A 459 -14.90 21.97 -2.20
N ASP A 460 -15.66 20.87 -2.22
CA ASP A 460 -15.53 19.80 -1.22
C ASP A 460 -14.13 19.17 -1.24
N LEU A 461 -13.57 18.99 -2.43
CA LEU A 461 -12.22 18.45 -2.58
C LEU A 461 -11.18 19.43 -2.03
N ALA A 462 -11.29 20.72 -2.36
CA ALA A 462 -10.36 21.75 -1.88
C ALA A 462 -10.41 21.86 -0.35
N ARG A 463 -11.59 21.89 0.26
CA ARG A 463 -11.77 21.90 1.72
C ARG A 463 -11.14 20.67 2.37
N ASN A 464 -11.36 19.51 1.80
CA ASN A 464 -10.77 18.26 2.31
C ASN A 464 -9.25 18.25 2.18
N MET A 465 -8.69 18.77 1.07
CA MET A 465 -7.24 18.90 0.89
C MET A 465 -6.61 19.84 1.92
N ILE A 466 -7.22 21.01 2.15
CA ILE A 466 -6.76 21.97 3.16
C ILE A 466 -6.74 21.32 4.54
N ARG A 467 -7.83 20.60 4.89
CA ARG A 467 -7.93 19.88 6.15
C ARG A 467 -6.89 18.76 6.28
N LEU A 468 -6.65 17.97 5.25
CA LEU A 468 -5.62 16.93 5.26
C LEU A 468 -4.20 17.51 5.44
N SER A 469 -3.98 18.72 4.97
CA SER A 469 -2.72 19.44 5.17
C SER A 469 -2.59 20.04 6.58
N GLY A 470 -3.58 19.82 7.47
CA GLY A 470 -3.55 20.32 8.85
C GLY A 470 -4.01 21.77 9.02
N PHE A 471 -4.67 22.33 8.01
CA PHE A 471 -5.15 23.73 8.02
C PHE A 471 -6.68 23.79 8.02
N GLU A 472 -7.24 24.89 8.52
CA GLU A 472 -8.68 25.16 8.53
C GLU A 472 -9.07 25.94 7.26
N PRO A 473 -10.04 25.44 6.43
CA PRO A 473 -10.54 26.17 5.26
C PRO A 473 -11.16 27.51 5.67
N ASP A 474 -10.91 28.54 4.88
CA ASP A 474 -11.37 29.93 5.06
C ASP A 474 -10.84 30.64 6.33
N VAL A 475 -10.05 29.96 7.18
CA VAL A 475 -9.38 30.53 8.34
C VAL A 475 -7.88 30.64 8.09
N ASP A 476 -7.21 29.51 7.88
CA ASP A 476 -5.77 29.46 7.60
C ASP A 476 -5.48 29.62 6.11
N ILE A 477 -6.29 28.99 5.27
CA ILE A 477 -6.19 29.06 3.81
C ILE A 477 -7.54 29.48 3.23
N PRO A 478 -7.66 30.70 2.68
CA PRO A 478 -8.88 31.17 2.05
C PRO A 478 -9.14 30.42 0.73
N ILE A 479 -10.41 30.13 0.45
CA ILE A 479 -10.85 29.58 -0.83
C ILE A 479 -11.41 30.72 -1.67
N GLU A 480 -10.79 30.99 -2.82
CA GLU A 480 -11.26 32.00 -3.77
C GLU A 480 -11.97 31.35 -4.96
N TYR A 481 -13.19 31.80 -5.23
CA TYR A 481 -13.98 31.36 -6.37
C TYR A 481 -13.72 32.28 -7.56
N THR A 482 -12.91 31.84 -8.52
CA THR A 482 -12.51 32.63 -9.68
C THR A 482 -13.54 32.67 -10.82
N GLY A 483 -14.63 31.90 -10.70
CA GLY A 483 -15.63 31.73 -11.77
C GLY A 483 -15.13 30.86 -12.92
N LEU A 484 -15.93 30.79 -13.99
CA LEU A 484 -15.57 30.06 -15.21
C LEU A 484 -14.48 30.81 -15.97
N ARG A 485 -13.47 30.06 -16.41
CA ARG A 485 -12.44 30.59 -17.30
C ARG A 485 -12.94 30.52 -18.76
N PRO A 486 -12.40 31.37 -19.66
CA PRO A 486 -12.74 31.29 -21.09
C PRO A 486 -12.55 29.86 -21.63
N GLY A 487 -13.56 29.34 -22.32
CA GLY A 487 -13.57 28.00 -22.90
C GLY A 487 -13.92 26.86 -21.93
N GLU A 488 -14.14 27.12 -20.63
CA GLU A 488 -14.63 26.11 -19.69
C GLU A 488 -16.16 25.98 -19.74
N LYS A 489 -16.67 24.76 -19.83
CA LYS A 489 -18.12 24.43 -19.81
C LYS A 489 -18.58 24.08 -18.38
N LEU A 490 -19.85 24.37 -18.04
CA LEU A 490 -20.42 24.12 -16.71
C LEU A 490 -20.64 22.64 -16.39
N TYR A 491 -21.10 21.86 -17.37
CA TYR A 491 -21.45 20.45 -17.21
C TYR A 491 -20.73 19.58 -18.23
N GLU A 492 -20.28 18.39 -17.82
CA GLU A 492 -19.82 17.36 -18.74
C GLU A 492 -21.04 16.77 -19.47
N GLU A 493 -21.12 16.94 -20.79
CA GLU A 493 -21.98 16.12 -21.62
C GLU A 493 -21.31 14.76 -21.71
N LEU A 494 -21.53 13.92 -20.71
CA LEU A 494 -21.16 12.53 -20.86
C LEU A 494 -21.88 12.06 -22.12
N LEU A 495 -21.17 11.41 -23.03
CA LEU A 495 -21.76 10.58 -24.08
C LEU A 495 -22.73 9.53 -23.48
N LEU A 496 -22.87 9.55 -22.18
CA LEU A 496 -23.71 8.72 -21.31
C LEU A 496 -25.22 9.05 -21.37
N SER A 497 -25.65 10.12 -22.00
CA SER A 497 -27.08 10.42 -22.12
C SER A 497 -27.75 9.47 -23.11
N GLY A 498 -27.98 8.25 -22.65
CA GLY A 498 -29.15 7.46 -23.01
C GLY A 498 -29.17 6.72 -24.32
N GLU A 499 -28.34 6.97 -25.31
CA GLU A 499 -28.48 6.33 -26.60
C GLU A 499 -27.23 5.54 -27.01
N GLY A 500 -27.30 4.22 -26.77
CA GLY A 500 -26.55 3.24 -27.56
C GLY A 500 -25.14 2.88 -27.15
N MET A 501 -24.64 3.21 -25.95
CA MET A 501 -23.35 2.70 -25.52
C MET A 501 -23.40 1.20 -25.24
N GLN A 502 -22.46 0.46 -25.80
CA GLN A 502 -22.30 -0.96 -25.55
C GLN A 502 -21.39 -1.19 -24.34
N LYS A 503 -21.82 -2.04 -23.42
CA LYS A 503 -20.97 -2.51 -22.33
C LYS A 503 -19.88 -3.44 -22.85
N THR A 504 -18.70 -3.29 -22.29
CA THR A 504 -17.62 -4.28 -22.49
C THR A 504 -17.66 -5.36 -21.40
N LYS A 505 -16.66 -6.25 -21.37
CA LYS A 505 -16.47 -7.20 -20.28
C LYS A 505 -16.08 -6.50 -18.95
N ASN A 506 -15.59 -5.28 -19.02
CA ASN A 506 -15.24 -4.47 -17.87
C ASN A 506 -16.32 -3.40 -17.67
N ASP A 507 -16.94 -3.40 -16.49
CA ASP A 507 -18.05 -2.48 -16.18
C ASP A 507 -17.66 -0.98 -16.20
N LEU A 508 -16.35 -0.69 -16.20
CA LEU A 508 -15.83 0.69 -16.27
C LEU A 508 -15.46 1.14 -17.68
N ILE A 509 -15.67 0.31 -18.72
CA ILE A 509 -15.31 0.62 -20.10
C ILE A 509 -16.52 0.39 -20.99
N TYR A 510 -16.96 1.43 -21.68
CA TYR A 510 -18.04 1.40 -22.64
C TYR A 510 -17.51 1.66 -24.05
N ILE A 511 -18.21 1.17 -25.07
CA ILE A 511 -17.95 1.47 -26.47
C ILE A 511 -19.02 2.46 -26.96
N GLY A 512 -18.58 3.63 -27.40
CA GLY A 512 -19.43 4.62 -28.04
C GLY A 512 -19.78 4.26 -29.49
N HIS A 513 -20.78 4.93 -30.04
CA HIS A 513 -21.13 4.74 -31.45
C HIS A 513 -20.09 5.39 -32.38
N GLU A 514 -19.82 4.71 -33.47
CA GLU A 514 -19.06 5.29 -34.58
C GLU A 514 -19.83 6.46 -35.17
N ILE A 515 -19.15 7.60 -35.36
CA ILE A 515 -19.72 8.74 -36.07
C ILE A 515 -19.51 8.47 -37.55
N ALA A 516 -20.58 8.62 -38.37
CA ALA A 516 -20.48 8.52 -39.81
C ALA A 516 -19.42 9.52 -40.33
N PHE A 517 -18.45 9.01 -41.04
CA PHE A 517 -17.27 9.74 -41.45
C PHE A 517 -17.05 9.62 -42.96
N ASP A 518 -16.88 10.77 -43.64
CA ASP A 518 -16.46 10.84 -45.03
C ASP A 518 -14.98 11.20 -45.10
N PRO A 519 -14.10 10.25 -45.44
CA PRO A 519 -12.65 10.49 -45.50
C PRO A 519 -12.27 11.61 -46.50
N ALA A 520 -12.94 11.70 -47.63
CA ALA A 520 -12.60 12.69 -48.67
C ALA A 520 -12.95 14.12 -48.20
N ALA A 521 -14.14 14.30 -47.64
CA ALA A 521 -14.58 15.57 -47.09
C ALA A 521 -13.69 15.99 -45.89
N PHE A 522 -13.23 15.04 -45.10
CA PHE A 522 -12.32 15.31 -43.98
C PHE A 522 -10.94 15.79 -44.43
N GLU A 523 -10.34 15.15 -45.43
CA GLU A 523 -9.06 15.55 -46.01
C GLU A 523 -9.15 16.95 -46.64
N GLU A 524 -10.22 17.24 -47.38
CA GLU A 524 -10.48 18.58 -47.96
C GLU A 524 -10.56 19.64 -46.84
N ASN A 525 -11.31 19.35 -45.78
CA ASN A 525 -11.43 20.23 -44.63
C ASN A 525 -10.10 20.47 -43.93
N LEU A 526 -9.24 19.45 -43.78
CA LEU A 526 -7.90 19.60 -43.22
C LEU A 526 -7.01 20.49 -44.13
N MET A 527 -7.09 20.34 -45.45
CA MET A 527 -6.35 21.21 -46.38
C MET A 527 -6.80 22.68 -46.27
N LEU A 528 -8.10 22.91 -46.19
CA LEU A 528 -8.66 24.25 -46.03
C LEU A 528 -8.24 24.84 -44.66
N LEU A 529 -8.29 24.07 -43.60
CA LEU A 529 -7.86 24.49 -42.27
C LEU A 529 -6.35 24.87 -42.25
N ARG A 530 -5.52 24.10 -42.95
CA ARG A 530 -4.07 24.37 -43.08
C ARG A 530 -3.76 25.64 -43.89
N ALA A 531 -4.63 25.99 -44.83
CA ALA A 531 -4.44 27.16 -45.70
C ALA A 531 -4.79 28.49 -45.01
N ILE A 532 -5.44 28.47 -43.84
CA ILE A 532 -5.79 29.68 -43.09
C ILE A 532 -4.52 30.34 -42.55
N PRO A 533 -4.28 31.63 -42.85
CA PRO A 533 -3.13 32.36 -42.31
C PRO A 533 -3.15 32.43 -40.80
N GLU A 534 -1.99 32.27 -40.14
CA GLU A 534 -1.88 32.31 -38.67
C GLU A 534 -2.27 33.67 -38.06
N THR A 535 -2.46 34.68 -38.86
CA THR A 535 -2.94 36.02 -38.49
C THR A 535 -4.45 36.14 -38.46
N ASP A 536 -5.20 35.18 -39.04
CA ASP A 536 -6.66 35.23 -39.16
C ASP A 536 -7.34 34.22 -38.22
N GLU A 537 -7.36 34.58 -36.95
CA GLU A 537 -8.04 33.76 -35.92
C GLU A 537 -9.55 33.66 -36.16
N SER A 538 -10.17 34.67 -36.77
CA SER A 538 -11.60 34.67 -37.07
C SER A 538 -11.97 33.60 -38.09
N ALA A 539 -11.19 33.51 -39.17
CA ALA A 539 -11.36 32.48 -40.18
C ALA A 539 -11.11 31.08 -39.61
N LEU A 540 -10.11 30.92 -38.74
CA LEU A 540 -9.85 29.66 -38.07
C LEU A 540 -11.06 29.20 -37.24
N ARG A 541 -11.60 30.05 -36.38
CA ARG A 541 -12.75 29.75 -35.53
C ARG A 541 -14.01 29.47 -36.35
N ALA A 542 -14.22 30.21 -37.45
CA ALA A 542 -15.33 29.95 -38.38
C ALA A 542 -15.23 28.56 -39.03
N LYS A 543 -14.03 28.19 -39.51
CA LYS A 543 -13.80 26.87 -40.09
C LYS A 543 -13.94 25.73 -39.06
N LEU A 544 -13.46 25.91 -37.86
CA LEU A 544 -13.65 24.92 -36.78
C LEU A 544 -15.13 24.71 -36.44
N ARG A 545 -15.96 25.77 -36.48
CA ARG A 545 -17.40 25.69 -36.24
C ARG A 545 -18.12 24.93 -37.37
N GLU A 546 -17.65 25.11 -38.62
CA GLU A 546 -18.16 24.37 -39.77
C GLU A 546 -17.84 22.86 -39.65
N MET A 547 -16.59 22.53 -39.28
CA MET A 547 -16.13 21.15 -39.16
C MET A 547 -16.68 20.43 -37.93
N VAL A 548 -16.90 21.13 -36.85
CA VAL A 548 -17.35 20.61 -35.57
C VAL A 548 -18.59 21.37 -35.09
N PRO A 549 -19.82 20.89 -35.44
CA PRO A 549 -21.07 21.60 -35.14
C PRO A 549 -21.27 21.90 -33.62
N THR A 550 -20.68 21.11 -32.76
CA THR A 550 -20.72 21.30 -31.30
C THR A 550 -19.70 22.32 -30.81
N PHE A 551 -18.85 22.87 -31.68
CA PHE A 551 -17.88 23.89 -31.30
C PHE A 551 -18.57 25.24 -31.09
N HIS A 552 -18.49 25.78 -29.88
CA HIS A 552 -18.94 27.12 -29.52
C HIS A 552 -17.73 27.99 -29.18
N ALA A 553 -17.53 29.06 -29.90
CA ALA A 553 -16.56 30.08 -29.49
C ALA A 553 -17.04 30.74 -28.20
N PRO A 554 -16.17 31.09 -27.24
CA PRO A 554 -16.59 31.83 -26.07
C PRO A 554 -17.21 33.15 -26.53
N ASP A 555 -18.48 33.37 -26.17
CA ASP A 555 -19.15 34.65 -26.43
C ASP A 555 -18.36 35.72 -25.68
N GLY A 556 -18.00 36.80 -26.37
CA GLY A 556 -17.17 37.91 -25.86
C GLY A 556 -17.77 38.73 -24.72
N GLN A 557 -18.74 38.18 -23.99
CA GLN A 557 -19.40 38.76 -22.86
C GLN A 557 -19.46 37.75 -21.68
N THR A 558 -18.38 37.70 -20.90
CA THR A 558 -18.48 37.43 -19.46
C THR A 558 -17.29 38.00 -18.74
N ARG A 559 -17.19 39.35 -18.71
CA ARG A 559 -16.50 40.03 -17.60
C ARG A 559 -17.43 39.95 -16.39
N SER A 560 -16.98 39.15 -15.40
CA SER A 560 -17.35 39.23 -13.98
C SER A 560 -18.80 39.65 -13.63
N GLU A 561 -19.74 38.69 -13.68
CA GLU A 561 -20.80 38.70 -12.67
C GLU A 561 -20.31 37.89 -11.46
N LYS A 562 -20.09 38.61 -10.34
CA LYS A 562 -19.92 37.97 -9.02
C LYS A 562 -21.19 37.20 -8.74
N VAL A 563 -21.16 35.90 -8.85
CA VAL A 563 -22.24 35.04 -8.39
C VAL A 563 -22.21 35.09 -6.88
N THR A 564 -23.11 35.91 -6.32
CA THR A 564 -23.48 35.85 -4.91
C THR A 564 -24.29 34.57 -4.73
N VAL A 565 -23.70 33.55 -4.14
CA VAL A 565 -24.39 32.31 -3.74
C VAL A 565 -25.13 32.65 -2.45
N GLY A 566 -26.48 32.61 -2.53
CA GLY A 566 -27.38 32.67 -1.38
C GLY A 566 -27.44 31.35 -0.62
#